data_853439a84573b435570cc19569f345a8
#
_entry.id   853439a84573b435570cc19569f345a8
#
_cell.length_a   1.000
_cell.length_b   1.000
_cell.length_c   1.000
_cell.angle_alpha   90.00
_cell.angle_beta   90.00
_cell.angle_gamma   90.00
#
_symmetry.space_group_name_H-M   'P 1'
#
loop_
_entity.id
_entity.type
_entity.pdbx_description
1 polymer ?
#
loop_
_entity_poly.entity_id
_entity_poly.type
_entity_poly.pdbx_seq_one_letter_code
_entity_poly.pdbx_strand_id
1 'polypeptide(L)'
;LAHQEFGYLFFGVDNDTLEVKGTTFNSDLEMAKGNQPLELYLRTNVSPKIDFKIEEFLYYGKQRLVVFIIPAAIRETTNWMGIPRIRINSSVTDLRPYSDWMRQIYMTGYDWTAETVENATLDDLDPDAIKKAREGYIQRNPDKKDDCQKWDDKTFLDRARITKDGAITRAAMLLVGKEDSAHKLGHIAQLVWKLK
;
A
#
# COMPACT_ATOMS: atom_id res chain seq x y z
N LEU A 1 -1.39 -12.39 -1.94
CA LEU A 1 -2.40 -11.38 -2.38
C LEU A 1 -2.13 -9.96 -1.83
N ALA A 2 -1.36 -9.80 -0.75
CA ALA A 2 -1.06 -8.49 -0.16
C ALA A 2 -0.18 -7.56 -1.03
N HIS A 3 0.28 -8.00 -2.18
CA HIS A 3 1.13 -7.23 -3.11
C HIS A 3 0.45 -6.92 -4.45
N GLN A 4 -0.82 -7.28 -4.62
CA GLN A 4 -1.57 -6.96 -5.83
C GLN A 4 -2.41 -5.70 -5.58
N GLU A 5 -2.31 -4.73 -6.48
CA GLU A 5 -3.09 -3.48 -6.40
C GLU A 5 -4.58 -3.71 -6.68
N PHE A 6 -4.91 -4.76 -7.45
CA PHE A 6 -6.28 -5.08 -7.89
C PHE A 6 -6.52 -6.59 -7.92
N GLY A 7 -7.79 -6.97 -7.70
CA GLY A 7 -8.33 -8.28 -8.04
C GLY A 7 -9.19 -8.18 -9.29
N TYR A 8 -9.20 -9.25 -10.10
CA TYR A 8 -9.99 -9.31 -11.32
C TYR A 8 -10.94 -10.51 -11.29
N LEU A 9 -12.20 -10.28 -11.68
CA LEU A 9 -13.17 -11.34 -11.89
C LEU A 9 -13.67 -11.24 -13.34
N PHE A 10 -13.48 -12.31 -14.10
CA PHE A 10 -13.82 -12.37 -15.53
C PHE A 10 -15.08 -13.18 -15.75
N PHE A 11 -15.98 -12.66 -16.58
CA PHE A 11 -17.09 -13.39 -17.18
C PHE A 11 -16.81 -13.57 -18.66
N GLY A 12 -16.95 -14.80 -19.14
CA GLY A 12 -16.68 -15.16 -20.55
C GLY A 12 -15.36 -15.89 -20.78
N VAL A 13 -14.67 -16.28 -19.68
CA VAL A 13 -13.48 -17.14 -19.73
C VAL A 13 -13.84 -18.48 -19.09
N ASP A 14 -13.48 -19.57 -19.75
CA ASP A 14 -13.64 -20.91 -19.22
C ASP A 14 -12.70 -21.14 -18.03
N ASN A 15 -13.22 -21.65 -16.92
CA ASN A 15 -12.44 -21.74 -15.69
C ASN A 15 -11.35 -22.83 -15.73
N ASP A 16 -11.54 -23.86 -16.54
CA ASP A 16 -10.64 -25.02 -16.58
C ASP A 16 -9.59 -24.87 -17.70
N THR A 17 -10.06 -24.45 -18.89
CA THR A 17 -9.18 -24.31 -20.07
C THR A 17 -8.58 -22.92 -20.22
N LEU A 18 -9.11 -21.92 -19.51
CA LEU A 18 -8.77 -20.50 -19.62
C LEU A 18 -9.04 -19.92 -21.03
N GLU A 19 -9.81 -20.62 -21.84
CA GLU A 19 -10.20 -20.14 -23.16
C GLU A 19 -11.28 -19.07 -23.08
N VAL A 20 -11.21 -18.08 -23.96
CA VAL A 20 -12.24 -17.07 -24.07
C VAL A 20 -13.42 -17.60 -24.87
N LYS A 21 -14.56 -17.78 -24.22
CA LYS A 21 -15.82 -18.26 -24.82
C LYS A 21 -16.85 -17.14 -25.03
N GLY A 22 -16.64 -16.00 -24.37
CA GLY A 22 -17.60 -14.91 -24.36
C GLY A 22 -18.71 -15.10 -23.33
N THR A 23 -19.47 -14.02 -23.05
CA THR A 23 -20.56 -14.03 -22.08
C THR A 23 -21.76 -13.20 -22.53
N THR A 24 -22.93 -13.63 -22.11
CA THR A 24 -24.19 -12.88 -22.19
C THR A 24 -24.49 -12.12 -20.89
N PHE A 25 -23.65 -12.29 -19.85
CA PHE A 25 -23.80 -11.57 -18.58
C PHE A 25 -23.82 -10.06 -18.82
N ASN A 26 -24.82 -9.38 -18.25
CA ASN A 26 -24.96 -7.92 -18.33
C ASN A 26 -25.23 -7.37 -16.93
N SER A 27 -24.24 -6.68 -16.34
CA SER A 27 -24.31 -6.16 -14.98
C SER A 27 -25.51 -5.22 -14.75
N ASP A 28 -25.90 -4.48 -15.79
CA ASP A 28 -26.99 -3.49 -15.71
C ASP A 28 -28.37 -4.15 -15.66
N LEU A 29 -28.49 -5.35 -16.22
CA LEU A 29 -29.75 -6.12 -16.28
C LEU A 29 -29.85 -7.17 -15.17
N GLU A 30 -28.74 -7.48 -14.51
CA GLU A 30 -28.74 -8.48 -13.44
C GLU A 30 -29.36 -7.95 -12.17
N MET A 31 -30.21 -8.79 -11.57
CA MET A 31 -30.90 -8.49 -10.33
C MET A 31 -30.38 -9.38 -9.20
N ALA A 32 -30.10 -8.77 -8.08
CA ALA A 32 -29.67 -9.46 -6.87
C ALA A 32 -30.87 -9.75 -5.95
N LYS A 33 -30.57 -10.26 -4.76
CA LYS A 33 -31.58 -10.58 -3.73
C LYS A 33 -32.47 -9.35 -3.43
N GLY A 34 -33.78 -9.55 -3.37
CA GLY A 34 -34.74 -8.48 -3.11
C GLY A 34 -35.04 -7.59 -4.32
N ASN A 35 -34.81 -8.09 -5.53
CA ASN A 35 -35.04 -7.37 -6.79
C ASN A 35 -34.29 -6.03 -6.88
N GLN A 36 -33.08 -5.97 -6.33
CA GLN A 36 -32.18 -4.82 -6.44
C GLN A 36 -31.24 -4.97 -7.63
N PRO A 37 -30.90 -3.91 -8.37
CA PRO A 37 -29.83 -3.95 -9.35
C PRO A 37 -28.54 -4.52 -8.75
N LEU A 38 -27.87 -5.41 -9.46
CA LEU A 38 -26.69 -6.12 -8.96
C LEU A 38 -25.61 -5.17 -8.44
N GLU A 39 -25.29 -4.16 -9.21
CA GLU A 39 -24.25 -3.20 -8.81
C GLU A 39 -24.61 -2.48 -7.50
N LEU A 40 -25.85 -1.99 -7.37
CA LEU A 40 -26.32 -1.35 -6.14
C LEU A 40 -26.26 -2.32 -4.94
N TYR A 41 -26.65 -3.57 -5.14
CA TYR A 41 -26.57 -4.61 -4.12
C TYR A 41 -25.13 -4.86 -3.67
N LEU A 42 -24.19 -4.96 -4.60
CA LEU A 42 -22.77 -5.14 -4.29
C LEU A 42 -22.22 -3.94 -3.52
N ARG A 43 -22.44 -2.71 -4.02
CA ARG A 43 -21.98 -1.49 -3.37
C ARG A 43 -22.59 -1.27 -1.98
N THR A 44 -23.81 -1.71 -1.76
CA THR A 44 -24.50 -1.56 -0.46
C THR A 44 -23.93 -2.51 0.59
N ASN A 45 -23.60 -3.74 0.20
CA ASN A 45 -23.19 -4.81 1.13
C ASN A 45 -21.69 -4.90 1.36
N VAL A 46 -20.87 -4.11 0.66
CA VAL A 46 -19.43 -4.03 0.87
C VAL A 46 -19.09 -2.88 1.83
N SER A 47 -18.16 -3.13 2.76
CA SER A 47 -17.65 -2.15 3.72
C SER A 47 -16.13 -2.35 3.91
N PRO A 48 -15.28 -1.31 3.90
CA PRO A 48 -15.66 0.08 3.53
C PRO A 48 -16.20 0.15 2.12
N LYS A 49 -16.74 1.29 1.73
CA LYS A 49 -17.18 1.48 0.35
C LYS A 49 -15.96 1.52 -0.56
N ILE A 50 -15.84 0.52 -1.43
CA ILE A 50 -14.77 0.41 -2.41
C ILE A 50 -15.27 0.83 -3.78
N ASP A 51 -14.40 1.45 -4.56
CA ASP A 51 -14.71 1.84 -5.94
C ASP A 51 -14.24 0.74 -6.90
N PHE A 52 -15.01 -0.33 -7.00
CA PHE A 52 -14.80 -1.33 -8.05
C PHE A 52 -15.38 -0.84 -9.38
N LYS A 53 -14.76 -1.26 -10.48
CA LYS A 53 -15.20 -0.94 -11.84
C LYS A 53 -15.68 -2.20 -12.53
N ILE A 54 -16.65 -2.02 -13.42
CA ILE A 54 -17.15 -3.07 -14.33
C ILE A 54 -16.84 -2.58 -15.74
N GLU A 55 -16.03 -3.32 -16.45
CA GLU A 55 -15.63 -2.98 -17.82
C GLU A 55 -16.04 -4.10 -18.78
N GLU A 56 -16.47 -3.69 -19.98
CA GLU A 56 -16.80 -4.58 -21.08
C GLU A 56 -15.86 -4.37 -22.25
N PHE A 57 -15.45 -5.46 -22.87
CA PHE A 57 -14.68 -5.39 -24.11
C PHE A 57 -14.89 -6.61 -24.99
N LEU A 58 -14.54 -6.47 -26.27
CA LEU A 58 -14.62 -7.54 -27.26
C LEU A 58 -13.23 -8.13 -27.48
N TYR A 59 -13.07 -9.40 -27.15
CA TYR A 59 -11.85 -10.14 -27.42
C TYR A 59 -11.78 -10.48 -28.92
N TYR A 60 -10.74 -9.98 -29.59
CA TYR A 60 -10.57 -10.02 -31.04
C TYR A 60 -11.83 -9.59 -31.85
N GLY A 61 -12.60 -8.66 -31.29
CA GLY A 61 -13.80 -8.12 -31.92
C GLY A 61 -15.00 -9.08 -32.00
N LYS A 62 -14.97 -10.24 -31.32
CA LYS A 62 -15.99 -11.28 -31.45
C LYS A 62 -16.62 -11.69 -30.14
N GLN A 63 -15.82 -12.08 -29.14
CA GLN A 63 -16.33 -12.57 -27.87
C GLN A 63 -16.39 -11.45 -26.84
N ARG A 64 -17.58 -11.20 -26.30
CA ARG A 64 -17.80 -10.23 -25.25
C ARG A 64 -17.27 -10.76 -23.91
N LEU A 65 -16.47 -9.95 -23.24
CA LEU A 65 -15.98 -10.18 -21.89
C LEU A 65 -16.47 -9.08 -20.97
N VAL A 66 -16.78 -9.44 -19.73
CA VAL A 66 -17.06 -8.49 -18.65
C VAL A 66 -16.05 -8.72 -17.52
N VAL A 67 -15.44 -7.67 -17.03
CA VAL A 67 -14.39 -7.72 -16.01
C VAL A 67 -14.76 -6.82 -14.85
N PHE A 68 -14.77 -7.38 -13.66
CA PHE A 68 -14.82 -6.62 -12.43
C PHE A 68 -13.39 -6.36 -11.99
N ILE A 69 -13.05 -5.09 -11.80
CA ILE A 69 -11.76 -4.63 -11.31
C ILE A 69 -11.96 -4.16 -9.88
N ILE A 70 -11.42 -4.90 -8.93
CA ILE A 70 -11.67 -4.73 -7.51
C ILE A 70 -10.37 -4.26 -6.85
N PRO A 71 -10.33 -3.08 -6.22
CA PRO A 71 -9.13 -2.60 -5.55
C PRO A 71 -8.75 -3.51 -4.38
N ALA A 72 -7.45 -3.59 -4.10
CA ALA A 72 -6.95 -4.32 -2.94
C ALA A 72 -7.40 -3.65 -1.63
N ALA A 73 -7.59 -4.45 -0.60
CA ALA A 73 -7.80 -3.96 0.75
C ALA A 73 -6.50 -3.34 1.29
N ILE A 74 -6.54 -2.05 1.70
CA ILE A 74 -5.40 -1.31 2.21
C ILE A 74 -5.76 -0.72 3.56
N ARG A 75 -4.97 -1.01 4.59
CA ARG A 75 -5.13 -0.56 5.99
C ARG A 75 -6.37 -1.04 6.72
N GLU A 76 -7.34 -1.58 6.02
CA GLU A 76 -8.54 -2.18 6.59
C GLU A 76 -9.03 -3.31 5.71
N THR A 77 -9.78 -4.24 6.28
CA THR A 77 -10.32 -5.38 5.53
C THR A 77 -11.55 -4.99 4.73
N THR A 78 -11.69 -5.52 3.52
CA THR A 78 -12.95 -5.46 2.78
C THR A 78 -13.90 -6.52 3.33
N ASN A 79 -15.06 -6.07 3.83
CA ASN A 79 -16.05 -6.95 4.43
C ASN A 79 -17.28 -7.09 3.51
N TRP A 80 -17.78 -8.29 3.42
CA TRP A 80 -19.07 -8.59 2.80
C TRP A 80 -20.10 -8.84 3.89
N MET A 81 -21.14 -8.01 3.96
CA MET A 81 -22.17 -8.05 5.02
C MET A 81 -21.54 -8.11 6.43
N GLY A 82 -20.54 -7.28 6.69
CA GLY A 82 -19.87 -7.18 7.98
C GLY A 82 -18.83 -8.27 8.29
N ILE A 83 -18.61 -9.23 7.37
CA ILE A 83 -17.63 -10.29 7.55
C ILE A 83 -16.49 -10.14 6.57
N PRO A 84 -15.22 -10.01 7.03
CA PRO A 84 -14.06 -10.00 6.15
C PRO A 84 -13.89 -11.36 5.49
N ARG A 85 -13.85 -11.38 4.17
CA ARG A 85 -13.75 -12.60 3.37
C ARG A 85 -12.44 -12.68 2.65
N ILE A 86 -11.92 -13.89 2.53
CA ILE A 86 -10.74 -14.18 1.74
C ILE A 86 -10.96 -15.40 0.89
N ARG A 87 -10.37 -15.43 -0.30
CA ARG A 87 -10.35 -16.60 -1.17
C ARG A 87 -9.06 -17.39 -0.94
N ILE A 88 -9.22 -18.65 -0.58
CA ILE A 88 -8.13 -19.62 -0.47
C ILE A 88 -8.41 -20.70 -1.52
N ASN A 89 -7.58 -20.78 -2.53
CA ASN A 89 -7.82 -21.64 -3.71
C ASN A 89 -9.20 -21.35 -4.34
N SER A 90 -10.09 -22.32 -4.36
CA SER A 90 -11.46 -22.20 -4.90
C SER A 90 -12.50 -21.79 -3.85
N SER A 91 -12.14 -21.72 -2.57
CA SER A 91 -13.09 -21.50 -1.48
C SER A 91 -13.01 -20.08 -0.92
N VAL A 92 -14.17 -19.51 -0.60
CA VAL A 92 -14.28 -18.22 0.12
C VAL A 92 -14.54 -18.51 1.59
N THR A 93 -13.69 -17.99 2.46
CA THR A 93 -13.78 -18.23 3.90
C THR A 93 -13.70 -16.93 4.71
N ASP A 94 -13.99 -17.01 5.99
CA ASP A 94 -13.82 -15.91 6.94
C ASP A 94 -12.32 -15.62 7.16
N LEU A 95 -11.93 -14.35 7.06
CA LEU A 95 -10.54 -13.92 7.24
C LEU A 95 -10.13 -13.82 8.72
N ARG A 96 -11.08 -13.64 9.64
CA ARG A 96 -10.79 -13.38 11.06
C ARG A 96 -9.86 -14.40 11.74
N PRO A 97 -9.91 -15.70 11.43
CA PRO A 97 -8.98 -16.68 11.99
C PRO A 97 -7.53 -16.53 11.46
N TYR A 98 -7.30 -15.77 10.40
CA TYR A 98 -6.00 -15.65 9.74
C TYR A 98 -5.30 -14.33 10.12
N SER A 99 -4.85 -14.26 11.38
CA SER A 99 -4.27 -13.05 11.99
C SER A 99 -3.09 -12.45 11.22
N ASP A 100 -2.24 -13.29 10.62
CA ASP A 100 -1.08 -12.81 9.86
C ASP A 100 -1.49 -12.12 8.56
N TRP A 101 -2.51 -12.63 7.88
CA TRP A 101 -3.05 -11.99 6.69
C TRP A 101 -3.79 -10.70 7.01
N MET A 102 -4.55 -10.67 8.11
CA MET A 102 -5.16 -9.44 8.61
C MET A 102 -4.08 -8.39 8.91
N ARG A 103 -3.01 -8.77 9.61
CA ARG A 103 -1.88 -7.88 9.90
C ARG A 103 -1.26 -7.34 8.61
N GLN A 104 -1.02 -8.17 7.61
CA GLN A 104 -0.49 -7.73 6.31
C GLN A 104 -1.39 -6.66 5.67
N ILE A 105 -2.71 -6.86 5.66
CA ILE A 105 -3.67 -5.88 5.11
C ILE A 105 -3.59 -4.55 5.88
N TYR A 106 -3.59 -4.58 7.20
CA TYR A 106 -3.50 -3.37 8.03
C TYR A 106 -2.17 -2.62 7.86
N MET A 107 -1.09 -3.35 7.59
CA MET A 107 0.24 -2.77 7.38
C MET A 107 0.50 -2.38 5.92
N THR A 108 -0.37 -2.74 4.97
CA THR A 108 -0.21 -2.39 3.56
C THR A 108 -0.28 -0.87 3.38
N GLY A 109 0.73 -0.30 2.73
CA GLY A 109 0.84 1.14 2.52
C GLY A 109 1.13 1.95 3.79
N TYR A 110 1.45 1.30 4.90
CA TYR A 110 1.91 1.94 6.10
C TYR A 110 3.42 2.10 6.07
N ASP A 111 3.86 3.34 6.00
CA ASP A 111 5.29 3.67 6.12
C ASP A 111 5.62 3.98 7.59
N TRP A 112 6.03 2.93 8.31
CA TRP A 112 6.47 3.03 9.70
C TRP A 112 7.65 4.01 9.85
N THR A 113 8.49 4.14 8.83
CA THR A 113 9.67 5.00 8.91
C THR A 113 9.33 6.49 8.81
N ALA A 114 8.18 6.82 8.22
CA ALA A 114 7.70 8.21 8.12
C ALA A 114 7.07 8.74 9.41
N GLU A 115 6.85 7.89 10.42
CA GLU A 115 6.36 8.34 11.74
C GLU A 115 7.40 9.18 12.46
N THR A 116 6.92 10.21 13.17
CA THR A 116 7.77 11.04 14.04
C THR A 116 8.09 10.32 15.35
N VAL A 117 9.30 10.54 15.84
CA VAL A 117 9.76 10.01 17.14
C VAL A 117 9.47 11.05 18.21
N GLU A 118 8.68 10.67 19.20
CA GLU A 118 8.31 11.55 20.29
C GLU A 118 9.54 12.01 21.08
N ASN A 119 9.60 13.32 21.39
CA ASN A 119 10.72 13.96 22.11
C ASN A 119 12.10 13.80 21.45
N ALA A 120 12.17 13.46 20.15
CA ALA A 120 13.42 13.49 19.41
C ALA A 120 13.69 14.88 18.86
N THR A 121 14.96 15.29 18.92
CA THR A 121 15.47 16.60 18.48
C THR A 121 16.66 16.41 17.55
N LEU A 122 17.17 17.51 16.98
CA LEU A 122 18.42 17.46 16.20
C LEU A 122 19.62 16.98 17.03
N ASP A 123 19.58 17.17 18.35
CA ASP A 123 20.66 16.71 19.25
C ASP A 123 20.73 15.17 19.32
N ASP A 124 19.69 14.47 18.93
CA ASP A 124 19.66 13.00 18.83
C ASP A 124 20.28 12.47 17.56
N LEU A 125 20.62 13.35 16.61
CA LEU A 125 21.24 13.00 15.34
C LEU A 125 22.75 13.17 15.38
N ASP A 126 23.46 12.33 14.63
CA ASP A 126 24.91 12.37 14.50
C ASP A 126 25.32 13.38 13.42
N PRO A 127 26.05 14.46 13.78
CA PRO A 127 26.50 15.48 12.83
C PRO A 127 27.37 14.92 11.70
N ASP A 128 28.19 13.91 11.98
CA ASP A 128 29.07 13.30 10.97
C ASP A 128 28.25 12.47 9.98
N ALA A 129 27.21 11.77 10.46
CA ALA A 129 26.29 11.05 9.59
C ALA A 129 25.48 12.01 8.72
N ILE A 130 25.00 13.15 9.27
CA ILE A 130 24.31 14.19 8.49
C ILE A 130 25.22 14.75 7.41
N LYS A 131 26.49 15.03 7.74
CA LYS A 131 27.47 15.52 6.77
C LYS A 131 27.68 14.53 5.62
N LYS A 132 27.87 13.25 5.91
CA LYS A 132 27.98 12.19 4.89
C LYS A 132 26.72 12.07 4.03
N ALA A 133 25.55 12.17 4.65
CA ALA A 133 24.26 12.15 3.93
C ALA A 133 24.15 13.35 2.97
N ARG A 134 24.59 14.54 3.40
CA ARG A 134 24.61 15.75 2.57
C ARG A 134 25.57 15.60 1.37
N GLU A 135 26.76 15.06 1.58
CA GLU A 135 27.71 14.76 0.51
C GLU A 135 27.10 13.79 -0.53
N GLY A 136 26.49 12.71 -0.07
CA GLY A 136 25.80 11.75 -0.94
C GLY A 136 24.59 12.36 -1.67
N TYR A 137 23.85 13.26 -1.03
CA TYR A 137 22.74 13.98 -1.65
C TYR A 137 23.22 14.87 -2.80
N ILE A 138 24.30 15.62 -2.59
CA ILE A 138 24.93 16.50 -3.61
C ILE A 138 25.43 15.67 -4.80
N GLN A 139 26.05 14.51 -4.54
CA GLN A 139 26.51 13.62 -5.62
C GLN A 139 25.38 13.15 -6.53
N ARG A 140 24.21 12.87 -5.95
CA ARG A 140 23.02 12.42 -6.71
C ARG A 140 22.23 13.57 -7.34
N ASN A 141 22.37 14.79 -6.83
CA ASN A 141 21.66 15.98 -7.27
C ASN A 141 22.65 17.13 -7.50
N PRO A 142 23.51 17.06 -8.54
CA PRO A 142 24.55 18.07 -8.78
C PRO A 142 23.99 19.48 -9.02
N ASP A 143 22.79 19.54 -9.60
CA ASP A 143 22.01 20.77 -9.85
C ASP A 143 21.63 21.53 -8.57
N LYS A 144 21.56 20.85 -7.44
CA LYS A 144 21.19 21.41 -6.13
C LYS A 144 22.37 21.67 -5.21
N LYS A 145 23.60 21.53 -5.71
CA LYS A 145 24.82 21.67 -4.89
C LYS A 145 24.89 22.98 -4.16
N ASP A 146 24.76 24.11 -4.89
CA ASP A 146 24.92 25.45 -4.33
C ASP A 146 23.84 25.80 -3.31
N ASP A 147 22.63 25.31 -3.51
CA ASP A 147 21.51 25.45 -2.57
C ASP A 147 21.74 24.60 -1.32
N CYS A 148 22.11 23.34 -1.52
CA CYS A 148 22.35 22.39 -0.43
C CYS A 148 23.48 22.85 0.52
N GLN A 149 24.47 23.54 0.01
CA GLN A 149 25.56 24.10 0.82
C GLN A 149 25.09 25.24 1.73
N LYS A 150 24.01 25.94 1.37
CA LYS A 150 23.46 27.07 2.15
C LYS A 150 22.44 26.58 3.20
N TRP A 151 21.93 25.38 3.09
CA TRP A 151 20.96 24.86 4.04
C TRP A 151 21.60 24.51 5.37
N ASP A 152 20.97 24.89 6.46
CA ASP A 152 21.27 24.33 7.77
C ASP A 152 20.84 22.83 7.81
N ASP A 153 21.18 22.12 8.86
CA ASP A 153 20.91 20.68 8.96
C ASP A 153 19.42 20.40 9.00
N LYS A 154 18.62 21.22 9.67
CA LYS A 154 17.17 21.09 9.71
C LYS A 154 16.56 21.19 8.31
N THR A 155 16.92 22.24 7.59
CA THR A 155 16.45 22.47 6.22
C THR A 155 16.92 21.36 5.28
N PHE A 156 18.16 20.89 5.41
CA PHE A 156 18.68 19.79 4.62
C PHE A 156 17.88 18.50 4.86
N LEU A 157 17.64 18.14 6.11
CA LEU A 157 16.91 16.92 6.46
C LEU A 157 15.46 16.94 5.97
N ASP A 158 14.78 18.10 6.06
CA ASP A 158 13.43 18.27 5.51
C ASP A 158 13.43 18.17 3.97
N ARG A 159 14.37 18.80 3.29
CA ARG A 159 14.52 18.74 1.83
C ARG A 159 14.90 17.34 1.34
N ALA A 160 15.67 16.61 2.13
CA ALA A 160 15.98 15.19 1.88
C ALA A 160 14.81 14.27 2.22
N ARG A 161 13.70 14.77 2.78
CA ARG A 161 12.47 14.05 3.15
C ARG A 161 12.69 12.96 4.22
N ILE A 162 13.68 13.16 5.08
CA ILE A 162 13.95 12.28 6.23
C ILE A 162 13.48 12.88 7.56
N THR A 163 13.01 14.13 7.54
CA THR A 163 12.23 14.76 8.61
C THR A 163 10.91 15.28 8.05
N LYS A 164 9.98 15.63 8.92
CA LYS A 164 8.66 16.14 8.55
C LYS A 164 8.40 17.44 9.33
N ASP A 165 8.43 18.57 8.62
CA ASP A 165 8.25 19.90 9.20
C ASP A 165 9.20 20.16 10.40
N GLY A 166 10.43 19.63 10.30
CA GLY A 166 11.45 19.69 11.34
C GLY A 166 11.30 18.67 12.46
N ALA A 167 10.25 17.85 12.46
CA ALA A 167 10.11 16.75 13.40
C ALA A 167 10.95 15.54 12.95
N ILE A 168 11.66 14.94 13.90
CA ILE A 168 12.53 13.79 13.62
C ILE A 168 11.67 12.55 13.37
N THR A 169 11.83 11.93 12.20
CA THR A 169 11.15 10.68 11.85
C THR A 169 11.98 9.48 12.28
N ARG A 170 11.33 8.30 12.30
CA ARG A 170 12.05 7.03 12.49
C ARG A 170 13.10 6.79 11.41
N ALA A 171 12.84 7.23 10.17
CA ALA A 171 13.83 7.20 9.09
C ALA A 171 15.08 8.02 9.45
N ALA A 172 14.92 9.24 9.97
CA ALA A 172 16.03 10.06 10.41
C ALA A 172 16.85 9.39 11.51
N MET A 173 16.17 8.83 12.53
CA MET A 173 16.84 8.11 13.62
C MET A 173 17.59 6.87 13.14
N LEU A 174 17.05 6.13 12.16
CA LEU A 174 17.70 4.94 11.60
C LEU A 174 18.91 5.27 10.73
N LEU A 175 18.85 6.37 9.98
CA LEU A 175 19.86 6.71 8.98
C LEU A 175 21.00 7.59 9.53
N VAL A 176 20.65 8.51 10.42
CA VAL A 176 21.57 9.52 10.94
C VAL A 176 21.45 9.74 12.46
N GLY A 177 20.76 8.87 13.19
CA GLY A 177 20.63 8.94 14.65
C GLY A 177 21.91 8.54 15.36
N LYS A 178 22.15 9.10 16.54
CA LYS A 178 23.20 8.65 17.47
C LYS A 178 22.82 7.30 18.05
N GLU A 179 23.81 6.46 18.32
CA GLU A 179 23.62 5.16 18.95
C GLU A 179 22.93 5.29 20.33
N ASP A 180 23.33 6.26 21.12
CA ASP A 180 22.76 6.52 22.44
C ASP A 180 21.28 6.94 22.41
N SER A 181 20.81 7.49 21.29
CA SER A 181 19.42 7.92 21.08
C SER A 181 18.54 6.80 20.50
N ALA A 182 19.09 5.64 20.15
CA ALA A 182 18.34 4.53 19.52
C ALA A 182 17.17 4.01 20.40
N HIS A 183 17.26 4.16 21.74
CA HIS A 183 16.20 3.78 22.67
C HIS A 183 14.88 4.53 22.41
N LYS A 184 14.91 5.73 21.82
CA LYS A 184 13.72 6.52 21.48
C LYS A 184 12.86 5.87 20.38
N LEU A 185 13.41 4.92 19.61
CA LEU A 185 12.63 4.16 18.63
C LEU A 185 11.65 3.15 19.25
N GLY A 186 11.73 2.93 20.58
CA GLY A 186 10.85 2.01 21.32
C GLY A 186 11.13 0.53 21.10
N HIS A 187 11.78 0.18 20.00
CA HIS A 187 12.24 -1.17 19.67
C HIS A 187 13.61 -1.10 19.03
N ILE A 188 14.46 -2.10 19.26
CA ILE A 188 15.76 -2.17 18.58
C ILE A 188 15.51 -2.47 17.10
N ALA A 189 15.60 -1.45 16.26
CA ALA A 189 15.55 -1.61 14.82
C ALA A 189 16.97 -1.90 14.29
N GLN A 190 17.14 -3.01 13.59
CA GLN A 190 18.39 -3.35 12.94
C GLN A 190 18.21 -3.35 11.42
N LEU A 191 19.06 -2.60 10.72
CA LEU A 191 19.20 -2.70 9.26
C LEU A 191 20.17 -3.85 8.94
N VAL A 192 19.64 -4.96 8.43
CA VAL A 192 20.47 -6.11 8.04
C VAL A 192 20.58 -6.16 6.52
N TRP A 193 21.79 -5.95 5.99
CA TRP A 193 22.11 -6.14 4.58
C TRP A 193 22.53 -7.60 4.35
N LYS A 194 21.77 -8.33 3.54
CA LYS A 194 22.17 -9.65 3.06
C LYS A 194 22.68 -9.51 1.62
N LEU A 195 23.98 -9.70 1.42
CA LEU A 195 24.54 -9.98 0.09
C LEU A 195 24.16 -11.41 -0.30
N LYS A 196 23.52 -11.58 -1.45
CA LYS A 196 23.28 -12.89 -2.07
C LYS A 196 24.41 -13.22 -3.01
#